data_109ea0e4ebbffcf12ed333a36849f56e
#
_entry.id   109ea0e4ebbffcf12ed333a36849f56e
#
_cell.length_a   1.000
_cell.length_b   1.000
_cell.length_c   1.000
_cell.angle_alpha   90.00
_cell.angle_beta   90.00
_cell.angle_gamma   90.00
#
_symmetry.space_group_name_H-M   'P 1'
#
loop_
_entity.id
_entity.type
_entity.pdbx_description
1 polymer ?
#
loop_
_entity_poly.entity_id
_entity_poly.type
_entity_poly.pdbx_seq_one_letter_code
_entity_poly.pdbx_strand_id
1 'polypeptide(L)'
;MKKFIGMALAAVISASSFTALAAGAIPDHQGTSMDGIEIGTAQLNSAVKSYYDLFEQAGDQYGVDPNLLAAICMQESSGRNLSYRDDGSEYPAWGIMQIENTLEKSFAKFGEDTTGEKWTLQDRLDPTKAVPFAAYLISQSLIRYDCDYMKMIQSYNFGQTVLDRIIAAKGDDWLSERVNAAQYATNWPYNTYGDAQYIEHVMRYYHNDIDYIGAKVRIDGKLLAFDDQYPLLETIEGETYTMIPVRGISEALNAKVDW
;
A
#
# COMPACT_ATOMS: atom_id res chain seq x y z
N MET A 1 3.80 -39.87 15.02
CA MET A 1 3.05 -38.64 15.37
C MET A 1 4.06 -37.53 15.56
N LYS A 2 4.31 -36.73 14.52
CA LYS A 2 5.15 -35.52 14.59
C LYS A 2 4.22 -34.34 14.84
N LYS A 3 4.35 -33.72 16.01
CA LYS A 3 3.64 -32.52 16.38
C LYS A 3 4.23 -31.34 15.55
N PHE A 4 3.46 -30.78 14.66
CA PHE A 4 3.74 -29.47 14.07
C PHE A 4 3.52 -28.40 15.15
N ILE A 5 4.59 -27.80 15.63
CA ILE A 5 4.54 -26.58 16.42
C ILE A 5 4.52 -25.45 15.39
N GLY A 6 3.33 -24.93 15.11
CA GLY A 6 3.19 -23.67 14.42
C GLY A 6 3.77 -22.58 15.30
N MET A 7 4.94 -22.05 14.95
CA MET A 7 5.41 -20.78 15.49
C MET A 7 4.57 -19.68 14.84
N ALA A 8 3.51 -19.28 15.54
CA ALA A 8 2.94 -17.97 15.33
C ALA A 8 4.05 -16.96 15.68
N LEU A 9 4.55 -16.25 14.67
CA LEU A 9 5.39 -15.08 14.91
C LEU A 9 4.47 -13.98 15.44
N ALA A 10 4.15 -14.07 16.74
CA ALA A 10 3.64 -12.93 17.47
C ALA A 10 4.81 -11.95 17.52
N ALA A 11 4.80 -10.96 16.63
CA ALA A 11 5.51 -9.73 16.90
C ALA A 11 4.94 -9.25 18.24
N VAL A 12 5.75 -9.31 19.29
CA VAL A 12 5.47 -8.64 20.55
C VAL A 12 5.59 -7.15 20.23
N ILE A 13 4.54 -6.62 19.65
CA ILE A 13 4.28 -5.18 19.67
C ILE A 13 3.97 -4.92 21.13
N SER A 14 4.92 -4.32 21.84
CA SER A 14 4.64 -3.75 23.16
C SER A 14 3.36 -2.93 22.98
N ALA A 15 2.34 -3.26 23.75
CA ALA A 15 1.03 -2.62 23.72
C ALA A 15 1.13 -1.18 24.24
N SER A 16 1.77 -0.31 23.50
CA SER A 16 1.52 1.11 23.49
C SER A 16 0.44 1.31 22.42
N SER A 17 -0.81 1.15 22.86
CA SER A 17 -2.07 1.62 22.23
C SER A 17 -2.02 1.80 20.71
N PHE A 18 -1.85 0.70 19.95
CA PHE A 18 -2.47 0.61 18.66
C PHE A 18 -3.97 0.41 18.89
N THR A 19 -4.69 1.52 19.09
CA THR A 19 -6.10 1.52 18.80
C THR A 19 -6.20 1.17 17.34
N ALA A 20 -6.82 0.01 17.03
CA ALA A 20 -7.26 -0.29 15.69
C ALA A 20 -7.92 0.99 15.17
N LEU A 21 -7.33 1.58 14.12
CA LEU A 21 -7.89 2.77 13.51
C LEU A 21 -9.31 2.40 13.09
N ALA A 22 -10.29 3.06 13.66
CA ALA A 22 -11.62 3.06 13.09
C ALA A 22 -11.45 3.56 11.65
N ALA A 23 -11.88 2.76 10.67
CA ALA A 23 -11.88 3.17 9.28
C ALA A 23 -12.43 4.60 9.20
N GLY A 24 -11.61 5.56 8.76
CA GLY A 24 -12.05 6.92 8.53
C GLY A 24 -11.42 8.05 9.33
N ALA A 25 -10.45 7.82 10.20
CA ALA A 25 -9.73 8.94 10.82
C ALA A 25 -8.24 8.83 10.51
N ILE A 26 -7.63 9.93 10.05
CA ILE A 26 -6.17 10.07 10.19
C ILE A 26 -5.93 10.01 11.69
N PRO A 27 -5.14 9.05 12.21
CA PRO A 27 -4.86 9.00 13.62
C PRO A 27 -4.23 10.34 14.03
N ASP A 28 -4.45 10.74 15.26
CA ASP A 28 -3.61 11.75 15.87
C ASP A 28 -2.17 11.26 15.74
N HIS A 29 -1.50 11.75 14.68
CA HIS A 29 -0.13 11.38 14.43
C HIS A 29 0.75 12.06 15.47
N GLN A 30 1.70 11.29 15.95
CA GLN A 30 2.74 11.85 16.80
C GLN A 30 3.86 12.38 15.89
N GLY A 31 4.45 13.50 16.25
CA GLY A 31 5.62 14.04 15.56
C GLY A 31 5.28 15.19 14.61
N THR A 32 5.58 15.05 13.33
CA THR A 32 5.50 16.15 12.37
C THR A 32 4.06 16.57 12.08
N SER A 33 3.72 17.85 12.22
CA SER A 33 2.39 18.39 11.96
C SER A 33 1.99 18.27 10.49
N MET A 34 0.70 17.97 10.23
CA MET A 34 0.09 18.01 8.91
C MET A 34 -0.48 19.40 8.54
N ASP A 35 -0.21 20.42 9.36
CA ASP A 35 -0.69 21.77 9.07
C ASP A 35 -0.21 22.26 7.69
N GLY A 36 -1.15 22.71 6.88
CA GLY A 36 -0.88 23.19 5.52
C GLY A 36 -0.84 22.09 4.45
N ILE A 37 -1.02 20.80 4.80
CA ILE A 37 -1.18 19.72 3.84
C ILE A 37 -2.64 19.61 3.40
N GLU A 38 -2.89 19.70 2.11
CA GLU A 38 -4.21 19.48 1.54
C GLU A 38 -4.57 18.00 1.53
N ILE A 39 -5.70 17.64 2.16
CA ILE A 39 -6.17 16.27 2.32
C ILE A 39 -7.46 16.07 1.52
N GLY A 40 -7.56 14.97 0.75
CA GLY A 40 -8.79 14.57 0.07
C GLY A 40 -9.25 15.50 -1.05
N THR A 41 -8.36 16.30 -1.63
CA THR A 41 -8.71 17.26 -2.68
C THR A 41 -8.82 16.64 -4.08
N ALA A 42 -8.32 15.42 -4.29
CA ALA A 42 -8.37 14.68 -5.53
C ALA A 42 -9.02 13.30 -5.33
N GLN A 43 -9.77 12.85 -6.32
CA GLN A 43 -10.50 11.59 -6.25
C GLN A 43 -9.65 10.39 -6.64
N LEU A 44 -9.88 9.25 -5.98
CA LEU A 44 -9.39 7.95 -6.43
C LEU A 44 -10.14 7.54 -7.70
N ASN A 45 -9.42 6.97 -8.66
CA ASN A 45 -10.04 6.41 -9.85
C ASN A 45 -10.65 5.01 -9.59
N SER A 46 -11.39 4.49 -10.57
CA SER A 46 -12.04 3.18 -10.46
C SER A 46 -11.04 2.03 -10.34
N ALA A 47 -9.88 2.12 -10.99
CA ALA A 47 -8.86 1.08 -10.91
C ALA A 47 -8.29 0.93 -9.49
N VAL A 48 -8.00 2.03 -8.79
CA VAL A 48 -7.56 1.95 -7.38
C VAL A 48 -8.69 1.46 -6.47
N LYS A 49 -9.90 2.00 -6.65
CA LYS A 49 -11.07 1.57 -5.86
C LYS A 49 -11.33 0.07 -5.98
N SER A 50 -10.99 -0.53 -7.11
CA SER A 50 -11.16 -1.95 -7.36
C SER A 50 -10.27 -2.85 -6.50
N TYR A 51 -9.16 -2.34 -6.00
CA TYR A 51 -8.28 -3.07 -5.08
C TYR A 51 -8.60 -2.81 -3.59
N TYR A 52 -9.68 -2.09 -3.28
CA TYR A 52 -9.93 -1.64 -1.92
C TYR A 52 -10.05 -2.78 -0.91
N ASP A 53 -10.63 -3.91 -1.30
CA ASP A 53 -10.71 -5.10 -0.45
C ASP A 53 -9.32 -5.68 -0.10
N LEU A 54 -8.34 -5.57 -1.00
CA LEU A 54 -6.96 -5.95 -0.70
C LEU A 54 -6.32 -4.96 0.28
N PHE A 55 -6.62 -3.66 0.13
CA PHE A 55 -6.15 -2.65 1.08
C PHE A 55 -6.74 -2.86 2.46
N GLU A 56 -8.04 -3.18 2.58
CA GLU A 56 -8.67 -3.51 3.87
C GLU A 56 -8.02 -4.73 4.51
N GLN A 57 -7.85 -5.84 3.76
CA GLN A 57 -7.25 -7.05 4.30
C GLN A 57 -5.81 -6.83 4.77
N ALA A 58 -5.00 -6.15 3.96
CA ALA A 58 -3.63 -5.84 4.31
C ALA A 58 -3.57 -4.82 5.46
N GLY A 59 -4.47 -3.85 5.47
CA GLY A 59 -4.62 -2.88 6.55
C GLY A 59 -4.91 -3.54 7.88
N ASP A 60 -5.91 -4.43 7.92
CA ASP A 60 -6.27 -5.20 9.11
C ASP A 60 -5.11 -6.08 9.60
N GLN A 61 -4.38 -6.70 8.67
CA GLN A 61 -3.28 -7.61 8.99
C GLN A 61 -2.06 -6.88 9.57
N TYR A 62 -1.73 -5.69 9.05
CA TYR A 62 -0.49 -4.97 9.39
C TYR A 62 -0.71 -3.69 10.18
N GLY A 63 -1.94 -3.36 10.57
CA GLY A 63 -2.28 -2.16 11.32
C GLY A 63 -2.07 -0.88 10.52
N VAL A 64 -2.39 -0.89 9.22
CA VAL A 64 -2.25 0.24 8.29
C VAL A 64 -3.63 0.68 7.81
N ASP A 65 -3.87 1.98 7.75
CA ASP A 65 -5.12 2.52 7.22
C ASP A 65 -5.29 2.14 5.73
N PRO A 66 -6.35 1.43 5.34
CA PRO A 66 -6.61 1.07 3.95
C PRO A 66 -6.77 2.28 3.02
N ASN A 67 -7.27 3.40 3.53
CA ASN A 67 -7.38 4.64 2.75
C ASN A 67 -5.99 5.20 2.40
N LEU A 68 -5.02 5.05 3.29
CA LEU A 68 -3.64 5.43 3.02
C LEU A 68 -2.99 4.50 1.98
N LEU A 69 -3.24 3.20 2.05
CA LEU A 69 -2.77 2.25 1.02
C LEU A 69 -3.36 2.61 -0.36
N ALA A 70 -4.65 2.96 -0.42
CA ALA A 70 -5.30 3.39 -1.65
C ALA A 70 -4.71 4.71 -2.18
N ALA A 71 -4.44 5.68 -1.31
CA ALA A 71 -3.83 6.95 -1.69
C ALA A 71 -2.40 6.77 -2.22
N ILE A 72 -1.59 5.92 -1.59
CA ILE A 72 -0.25 5.56 -2.08
C ILE A 72 -0.36 4.85 -3.43
N CYS A 73 -1.23 3.84 -3.58
CA CYS A 73 -1.45 3.16 -4.85
C CYS A 73 -1.86 4.14 -5.97
N MET A 74 -2.72 5.10 -5.67
CA MET A 74 -3.11 6.14 -6.62
C MET A 74 -1.93 7.00 -7.05
N GLN A 75 -1.09 7.42 -6.12
CA GLN A 75 0.11 8.22 -6.39
C GLN A 75 1.14 7.41 -7.18
N GLU A 76 1.38 6.16 -6.85
CA GLU A 76 2.42 5.33 -7.46
C GLU A 76 2.10 4.90 -8.89
N SER A 77 0.89 4.44 -9.14
CA SER A 77 0.55 3.81 -10.41
C SER A 77 -0.80 4.21 -10.98
N SER A 78 -1.63 4.92 -10.20
CA SER A 78 -3.06 5.10 -10.47
C SER A 78 -3.82 3.77 -10.63
N GLY A 79 -3.39 2.74 -9.89
CA GLY A 79 -3.93 1.38 -9.95
C GLY A 79 -3.55 0.60 -11.20
N ARG A 80 -2.62 1.11 -12.03
CA ARG A 80 -2.12 0.39 -13.19
C ARG A 80 -1.04 -0.61 -12.78
N ASN A 81 -1.20 -1.85 -13.16
CA ASN A 81 -0.23 -2.90 -12.85
C ASN A 81 0.97 -2.83 -13.80
N LEU A 82 1.83 -1.84 -13.59
CA LEU A 82 2.95 -1.52 -14.45
C LEU A 82 4.12 -2.46 -14.20
N SER A 83 4.68 -3.05 -15.27
CA SER A 83 5.82 -3.95 -15.19
C SER A 83 7.15 -3.24 -14.89
N TYR A 84 7.27 -1.99 -15.21
CA TYR A 84 8.30 -1.04 -14.78
C TYR A 84 8.11 0.30 -15.49
N ARG A 85 8.82 1.35 -15.05
CA ARG A 85 9.07 2.51 -15.90
C ARG A 85 10.30 2.22 -16.74
N ASP A 86 10.12 2.13 -18.06
CA ASP A 86 11.25 2.09 -19.01
C ASP A 86 11.73 3.53 -19.26
N ASP A 87 12.13 4.17 -18.17
CA ASP A 87 12.74 5.51 -18.21
C ASP A 87 14.27 5.43 -18.14
N GLY A 88 14.81 4.18 -18.22
CA GLY A 88 16.24 3.93 -18.09
C GLY A 88 16.76 4.07 -16.65
N SER A 89 15.86 4.11 -15.67
CA SER A 89 16.28 4.16 -14.27
C SER A 89 16.99 2.88 -13.85
N GLU A 90 18.01 3.03 -13.00
CA GLU A 90 18.77 1.91 -12.44
C GLU A 90 17.93 1.05 -11.48
N TYR A 91 16.83 1.60 -10.96
CA TYR A 91 15.96 0.99 -9.94
C TYR A 91 14.50 0.97 -10.39
N PRO A 92 14.14 0.09 -11.34
CA PRO A 92 12.76 0.01 -11.81
C PRO A 92 11.82 -0.47 -10.70
N ALA A 93 10.70 0.22 -10.55
CA ALA A 93 9.63 -0.11 -9.63
C ALA A 93 8.48 -0.82 -10.37
N TRP A 94 7.84 -1.81 -9.74
CA TRP A 94 6.87 -2.69 -10.39
C TRP A 94 5.54 -2.78 -9.64
N GLY A 95 4.49 -3.04 -10.41
CA GLY A 95 3.16 -3.33 -9.91
C GLY A 95 2.40 -2.09 -9.46
N ILE A 96 1.21 -2.30 -8.89
CA ILE A 96 0.34 -1.20 -8.46
C ILE A 96 0.92 -0.39 -7.29
N MET A 97 1.80 -0.99 -6.49
CA MET A 97 2.46 -0.36 -5.34
C MET A 97 3.90 0.10 -5.65
N GLN A 98 4.35 -0.04 -6.88
CA GLN A 98 5.67 0.37 -7.38
C GLN A 98 6.83 -0.09 -6.47
N ILE A 99 6.88 -1.41 -6.21
CA ILE A 99 7.94 -2.01 -5.38
C ILE A 99 9.24 -2.07 -6.17
N GLU A 100 10.29 -1.45 -5.64
CA GLU A 100 11.60 -1.35 -6.29
C GLU A 100 12.41 -2.64 -6.28
N ASN A 101 13.33 -2.78 -7.27
CA ASN A 101 14.28 -3.91 -7.34
C ASN A 101 15.19 -4.02 -6.11
N THR A 102 15.50 -2.91 -5.47
CA THR A 102 16.31 -2.89 -4.23
C THR A 102 15.69 -3.71 -3.11
N LEU A 103 14.37 -3.93 -3.16
CA LEU A 103 13.59 -4.69 -2.18
C LEU A 103 13.47 -6.18 -2.51
N GLU A 104 14.13 -6.69 -3.58
CA GLU A 104 14.03 -8.09 -4.02
C GLU A 104 14.20 -9.10 -2.89
N LYS A 105 15.27 -8.95 -2.10
CA LYS A 105 15.55 -9.88 -1.00
C LYS A 105 14.49 -9.83 0.11
N SER A 106 14.03 -8.62 0.43
CA SER A 106 12.99 -8.41 1.44
C SER A 106 11.65 -8.96 0.98
N PHE A 107 11.31 -8.75 -0.29
CA PHE A 107 10.09 -9.26 -0.91
C PHE A 107 10.07 -10.79 -0.98
N ALA A 108 11.19 -11.39 -1.40
CA ALA A 108 11.35 -12.85 -1.43
C ALA A 108 11.22 -13.49 -0.04
N LYS A 109 11.88 -12.86 0.96
CA LYS A 109 11.80 -13.34 2.34
C LYS A 109 10.40 -13.18 2.94
N PHE A 110 9.74 -12.07 2.68
CA PHE A 110 8.36 -11.85 3.12
C PHE A 110 7.41 -12.93 2.58
N GLY A 111 7.54 -13.28 1.29
CA GLY A 111 6.77 -14.38 0.70
C GLY A 111 7.05 -15.71 1.40
N GLU A 112 8.32 -16.05 1.62
CA GLU A 112 8.70 -17.27 2.32
C GLU A 112 8.15 -17.34 3.75
N ASP A 113 8.24 -16.23 4.49
CA ASP A 113 7.76 -16.15 5.88
C ASP A 113 6.24 -16.24 6.00
N THR A 114 5.50 -15.68 5.04
CA THR A 114 4.03 -15.57 5.12
C THR A 114 3.28 -16.69 4.40
N THR A 115 3.84 -17.21 3.31
CA THR A 115 3.18 -18.23 2.47
C THR A 115 3.94 -19.55 2.38
N GLY A 116 5.20 -19.58 2.80
CA GLY A 116 6.11 -20.71 2.59
C GLY A 116 6.74 -20.74 1.20
N GLU A 117 6.43 -19.78 0.35
CA GLU A 117 6.94 -19.66 -1.02
C GLU A 117 7.86 -18.44 -1.17
N LYS A 118 9.03 -18.67 -1.75
CA LYS A 118 9.95 -17.58 -2.04
C LYS A 118 9.47 -16.81 -3.27
N TRP A 119 9.03 -15.57 -3.06
CA TRP A 119 8.56 -14.72 -4.14
C TRP A 119 9.72 -14.17 -4.99
N THR A 120 9.42 -13.90 -6.25
CA THR A 120 10.34 -13.34 -7.24
C THR A 120 10.00 -11.89 -7.55
N LEU A 121 10.88 -11.20 -8.27
CA LEU A 121 10.59 -9.84 -8.75
C LEU A 121 9.31 -9.77 -9.61
N GLN A 122 9.02 -10.83 -10.37
CA GLN A 122 7.82 -10.89 -11.20
C GLN A 122 6.53 -10.91 -10.38
N ASP A 123 6.56 -11.49 -9.18
CA ASP A 123 5.41 -11.58 -8.29
C ASP A 123 4.92 -10.20 -7.79
N ARG A 124 5.71 -9.12 -7.96
CA ARG A 124 5.27 -7.75 -7.67
C ARG A 124 4.16 -7.25 -8.59
N LEU A 125 3.94 -7.93 -9.72
CA LEU A 125 2.81 -7.70 -10.62
C LEU A 125 1.51 -8.34 -10.12
N ASP A 126 1.58 -9.18 -9.10
CA ASP A 126 0.40 -9.75 -8.44
C ASP A 126 -0.05 -8.83 -7.29
N PRO A 127 -1.18 -8.12 -7.41
CA PRO A 127 -1.67 -7.23 -6.35
C PRO A 127 -1.87 -7.95 -5.02
N THR A 128 -2.22 -9.24 -5.03
CA THR A 128 -2.43 -10.04 -3.80
C THR A 128 -1.13 -10.30 -3.02
N LYS A 129 0.01 -10.10 -3.67
CA LYS A 129 1.36 -10.18 -3.07
C LYS A 129 1.93 -8.78 -2.81
N ALA A 130 1.76 -7.87 -3.77
CA ALA A 130 2.32 -6.52 -3.68
C ALA A 130 1.69 -5.67 -2.57
N VAL A 131 0.36 -5.72 -2.40
CA VAL A 131 -0.34 -4.91 -1.40
C VAL A 131 0.01 -5.33 0.04
N PRO A 132 -0.04 -6.62 0.43
CA PRO A 132 0.39 -7.03 1.77
C PRO A 132 1.85 -6.68 2.08
N PHE A 133 2.74 -6.82 1.10
CA PHE A 133 4.13 -6.43 1.28
C PHE A 133 4.30 -4.92 1.48
N ALA A 134 3.59 -4.10 0.69
CA ALA A 134 3.61 -2.65 0.88
C ALA A 134 3.05 -2.24 2.25
N ALA A 135 1.94 -2.85 2.69
CA ALA A 135 1.38 -2.63 4.02
C ALA A 135 2.37 -3.03 5.13
N TYR A 136 3.08 -4.15 4.97
CA TYR A 136 4.15 -4.55 5.87
C TYR A 136 5.27 -3.50 5.93
N LEU A 137 5.76 -3.00 4.79
CA LEU A 137 6.79 -1.95 4.76
C LEU A 137 6.34 -0.66 5.46
N ILE A 138 5.09 -0.25 5.24
CA ILE A 138 4.49 0.92 5.88
C ILE A 138 4.39 0.71 7.39
N SER A 139 3.93 -0.45 7.84
CA SER A 139 3.88 -0.82 9.26
C SER A 139 5.27 -0.75 9.91
N GLN A 140 6.31 -1.28 9.24
CA GLN A 140 7.69 -1.18 9.74
C GLN A 140 8.18 0.27 9.81
N SER A 141 7.78 1.12 8.86
CA SER A 141 8.12 2.54 8.87
C SER A 141 7.38 3.29 9.98
N LEU A 142 6.10 2.95 10.26
CA LEU A 142 5.36 3.51 11.40
C LEU A 142 6.05 3.19 12.72
N ILE A 143 6.49 1.94 12.91
CA ILE A 143 7.26 1.55 14.11
C ILE A 143 8.57 2.33 14.19
N ARG A 144 9.30 2.46 13.06
CA ARG A 144 10.58 3.15 13.01
C ARG A 144 10.48 4.62 13.38
N TYR A 145 9.43 5.29 12.97
CA TYR A 145 9.23 6.73 13.13
C TYR A 145 8.25 7.09 14.25
N ASP A 146 8.01 6.16 15.19
CA ASP A 146 7.14 6.38 16.35
C ASP A 146 5.75 6.93 15.96
N CYS A 147 5.13 6.30 14.96
CA CYS A 147 3.85 6.68 14.37
C CYS A 147 3.80 8.10 13.77
N ASP A 148 4.94 8.67 13.38
CA ASP A 148 5.00 9.88 12.57
C ASP A 148 4.63 9.56 11.12
N TYR A 149 3.38 9.84 10.75
CA TYR A 149 2.84 9.55 9.43
C TYR A 149 3.53 10.33 8.31
N MET A 150 3.97 11.56 8.57
CA MET A 150 4.67 12.38 7.59
C MET A 150 6.01 11.74 7.22
N LYS A 151 6.78 11.31 8.23
CA LYS A 151 8.05 10.60 8.01
C LYS A 151 7.81 9.24 7.34
N MET A 152 6.79 8.50 7.76
CA MET A 152 6.46 7.23 7.14
C MET A 152 6.10 7.41 5.66
N ILE A 153 5.20 8.34 5.29
CA ILE A 153 4.81 8.60 3.90
C ILE A 153 6.04 8.99 3.08
N GLN A 154 6.84 9.96 3.53
CA GLN A 154 8.03 10.36 2.80
C GLN A 154 9.05 9.23 2.64
N SER A 155 9.15 8.34 3.64
CA SER A 155 10.08 7.20 3.58
C SER A 155 9.71 6.17 2.52
N TYR A 156 8.44 6.10 2.12
CA TYR A 156 8.01 5.21 1.06
C TYR A 156 8.67 5.56 -0.28
N ASN A 157 8.80 6.86 -0.56
CA ASN A 157 9.41 7.37 -1.79
C ASN A 157 10.95 7.53 -1.68
N PHE A 158 11.45 8.13 -0.59
CA PHE A 158 12.88 8.36 -0.42
C PHE A 158 13.67 7.11 0.01
N GLY A 159 12.99 6.09 0.50
CA GLY A 159 13.61 5.04 1.28
C GLY A 159 14.04 5.53 2.67
N GLN A 160 13.97 4.64 3.65
CA GLN A 160 14.29 4.95 5.06
C GLN A 160 15.69 5.51 5.23
N THR A 161 16.69 5.00 4.49
CA THR A 161 18.09 5.42 4.64
C THR A 161 18.32 6.90 4.32
N VAL A 162 17.72 7.41 3.26
CA VAL A 162 17.87 8.82 2.88
C VAL A 162 17.12 9.70 3.86
N LEU A 163 15.90 9.35 4.21
CA LEU A 163 15.11 10.10 5.17
C LEU A 163 15.78 10.16 6.55
N ASP A 164 16.32 9.04 7.05
CA ASP A 164 17.05 9.02 8.33
C ASP A 164 18.24 9.97 8.35
N ARG A 165 18.98 10.07 7.25
CA ARG A 165 20.09 11.02 7.14
C ARG A 165 19.63 12.47 7.16
N ILE A 166 18.51 12.78 6.51
CA ILE A 166 17.89 14.11 6.56
C ILE A 166 17.49 14.44 7.99
N ILE A 167 16.78 13.53 8.66
CA ILE A 167 16.33 13.70 10.05
C ILE A 167 17.52 13.86 11.00
N ALA A 168 18.55 13.03 10.86
CA ALA A 168 19.76 13.13 11.67
C ALA A 168 20.50 14.45 11.50
N ALA A 169 20.47 15.04 10.30
CA ALA A 169 21.15 16.29 9.99
C ALA A 169 20.34 17.53 10.38
N LYS A 170 18.99 17.46 10.38
CA LYS A 170 18.11 18.63 10.46
C LYS A 170 17.10 18.58 11.61
N GLY A 171 16.96 17.44 12.26
CA GLY A 171 15.97 17.30 13.35
C GLY A 171 14.57 17.65 12.88
N ASP A 172 13.91 18.58 13.58
CA ASP A 172 12.53 19.00 13.29
C ASP A 172 12.39 19.77 11.95
N ASP A 173 13.49 20.30 11.42
CA ASP A 173 13.50 21.01 10.11
C ASP A 173 13.56 20.05 8.90
N TRP A 174 13.51 18.74 9.13
CA TRP A 174 13.64 17.72 8.08
C TRP A 174 12.66 17.93 6.92
N LEU A 175 11.44 18.39 7.21
CA LEU A 175 10.38 18.57 6.22
C LEU A 175 10.76 19.60 5.17
N SER A 176 11.36 20.71 5.56
CA SER A 176 11.85 21.75 4.64
C SER A 176 13.09 21.31 3.86
N GLU A 177 13.86 20.37 4.39
CA GLU A 177 15.09 19.86 3.77
C GLU A 177 14.84 18.82 2.68
N ARG A 178 13.62 18.30 2.51
CA ARG A 178 13.27 17.30 1.49
C ARG A 178 13.72 17.68 0.08
N VAL A 179 13.68 18.97 -0.26
CA VAL A 179 14.11 19.49 -1.57
C VAL A 179 15.60 19.29 -1.85
N ASN A 180 16.39 19.05 -0.81
CA ASN A 180 17.83 18.80 -0.87
C ASN A 180 18.18 17.30 -0.71
N ALA A 181 17.20 16.39 -0.81
CA ALA A 181 17.37 14.96 -0.54
C ALA A 181 18.53 14.30 -1.31
N ALA A 182 18.84 14.80 -2.52
CA ALA A 182 19.96 14.30 -3.32
C ALA A 182 21.31 14.41 -2.60
N GLN A 183 21.50 15.37 -1.69
CA GLN A 183 22.73 15.52 -0.91
C GLN A 183 22.94 14.40 0.13
N TYR A 184 21.86 13.72 0.49
CA TYR A 184 21.82 12.64 1.48
C TYR A 184 21.84 11.25 0.86
N ALA A 185 21.65 11.14 -0.45
CA ALA A 185 21.69 9.90 -1.20
C ALA A 185 23.13 9.55 -1.61
N THR A 186 23.65 8.42 -1.12
CA THR A 186 25.04 8.01 -1.40
C THR A 186 25.18 7.60 -2.87
N ASN A 187 26.22 8.13 -3.52
CA ASN A 187 26.54 7.85 -4.93
C ASN A 187 25.41 8.21 -5.91
N TRP A 188 24.55 9.14 -5.54
CA TRP A 188 23.48 9.63 -6.40
C TRP A 188 24.02 10.73 -7.33
N PRO A 189 23.97 10.56 -8.64
CA PRO A 189 24.64 11.47 -9.58
C PRO A 189 23.80 12.67 -10.00
N TYR A 190 22.52 12.74 -9.56
CA TYR A 190 21.58 13.76 -9.99
C TYR A 190 21.35 14.82 -8.91
N ASN A 191 20.85 16.00 -9.32
CA ASN A 191 20.56 17.11 -8.42
C ASN A 191 19.25 16.97 -7.65
N THR A 192 18.37 16.05 -8.07
CA THR A 192 17.07 15.76 -7.44
C THR A 192 17.01 14.30 -7.04
N TYR A 193 16.33 13.99 -5.96
CA TYR A 193 16.14 12.63 -5.46
C TYR A 193 14.70 12.41 -5.03
N GLY A 194 14.04 11.43 -5.63
CA GLY A 194 12.65 11.12 -5.34
C GLY A 194 11.70 12.30 -5.56
N ASP A 195 10.59 12.28 -4.86
CA ASP A 195 9.57 13.33 -4.86
C ASP A 195 9.57 14.07 -3.51
N ALA A 196 10.10 15.28 -3.48
CA ALA A 196 10.14 16.10 -2.27
C ALA A 196 8.74 16.52 -1.78
N GLN A 197 7.72 16.43 -2.62
CA GLN A 197 6.31 16.74 -2.31
C GLN A 197 5.45 15.45 -2.22
N TYR A 198 6.10 14.31 -1.97
CA TYR A 198 5.40 13.02 -1.96
C TYR A 198 4.27 12.96 -0.94
N ILE A 199 4.45 13.56 0.22
CA ILE A 199 3.43 13.66 1.26
C ILE A 199 2.18 14.36 0.71
N GLU A 200 2.37 15.54 0.14
CA GLU A 200 1.30 16.36 -0.44
C GLU A 200 0.61 15.62 -1.60
N HIS A 201 1.41 14.94 -2.43
CA HIS A 201 0.90 14.17 -3.56
C HIS A 201 0.11 12.92 -3.14
N VAL A 202 0.46 12.27 -2.04
CA VAL A 202 -0.31 11.16 -1.48
C VAL A 202 -1.56 11.67 -0.78
N MET A 203 -1.40 12.67 0.12
CA MET A 203 -2.49 13.09 0.99
C MET A 203 -3.66 13.75 0.24
N ARG A 204 -3.43 14.32 -0.94
CA ARG A 204 -4.54 14.80 -1.79
C ARG A 204 -5.52 13.69 -2.19
N TYR A 205 -5.09 12.43 -2.21
CA TYR A 205 -5.92 11.26 -2.52
C TYR A 205 -6.42 10.53 -1.27
N TYR A 206 -6.02 10.96 -0.07
CA TYR A 206 -6.47 10.35 1.16
C TYR A 206 -7.89 10.80 1.49
N HIS A 207 -8.82 9.86 1.54
CA HIS A 207 -10.22 10.10 1.89
C HIS A 207 -10.62 9.24 3.07
N ASN A 208 -11.31 9.83 4.04
CA ASN A 208 -11.85 9.12 5.20
C ASN A 208 -13.14 8.34 4.89
N ASP A 209 -13.80 8.70 3.80
CA ASP A 209 -15.09 8.22 3.36
C ASP A 209 -15.02 7.67 1.93
N ILE A 210 -14.14 6.70 1.69
CA ILE A 210 -14.16 6.00 0.41
C ILE A 210 -15.46 5.21 0.35
N ASP A 211 -16.47 5.79 -0.29
CA ASP A 211 -17.66 5.07 -0.67
C ASP A 211 -17.25 3.91 -1.61
N TYR A 212 -17.10 2.76 -1.02
CA TYR A 212 -16.93 1.52 -1.75
C TYR A 212 -18.26 1.15 -2.40
N ILE A 213 -18.40 1.49 -3.68
CA ILE A 213 -19.60 1.17 -4.48
C ILE A 213 -19.50 -0.26 -5.01
N GLY A 214 -19.02 -1.21 -4.22
CA GLY A 214 -18.88 -2.59 -4.64
C GLY A 214 -19.45 -3.57 -3.65
N ALA A 215 -20.01 -4.69 -4.14
CA ALA A 215 -20.36 -5.82 -3.31
C ALA A 215 -19.11 -6.68 -3.08
N LYS A 216 -18.87 -7.08 -1.82
CA LYS A 216 -17.80 -8.03 -1.47
C LYS A 216 -18.29 -9.45 -1.73
N VAL A 217 -17.54 -10.21 -2.51
CA VAL A 217 -17.85 -11.62 -2.77
C VAL A 217 -16.81 -12.50 -2.06
N ARG A 218 -17.30 -13.41 -1.22
CA ARG A 218 -16.46 -14.40 -0.54
C ARG A 218 -16.90 -15.81 -0.96
N ILE A 219 -15.90 -16.65 -1.28
CA ILE A 219 -16.10 -18.09 -1.51
C ILE A 219 -15.28 -18.83 -0.45
N ASP A 220 -15.92 -19.68 0.33
CA ASP A 220 -15.31 -20.43 1.44
C ASP A 220 -14.54 -19.53 2.43
N GLY A 221 -15.07 -18.33 2.69
CA GLY A 221 -14.47 -17.34 3.60
C GLY A 221 -13.35 -16.52 2.99
N LYS A 222 -12.85 -16.85 1.79
CA LYS A 222 -11.86 -16.06 1.08
C LYS A 222 -12.52 -14.99 0.23
N LEU A 223 -12.03 -13.76 0.35
CA LEU A 223 -12.43 -12.68 -0.51
C LEU A 223 -11.98 -12.98 -1.95
N LEU A 224 -12.88 -12.77 -2.90
CA LEU A 224 -12.62 -12.98 -4.31
C LEU A 224 -12.07 -11.69 -4.93
N ALA A 225 -10.88 -11.77 -5.53
CA ALA A 225 -10.36 -10.72 -6.38
C ALA A 225 -10.90 -10.89 -7.82
N PHE A 226 -11.17 -9.78 -8.48
CA PHE A 226 -11.65 -9.75 -9.86
C PHE A 226 -10.67 -8.95 -10.71
N ASP A 227 -10.16 -9.54 -11.78
CA ASP A 227 -9.09 -8.95 -12.59
C ASP A 227 -9.60 -7.96 -13.66
N ASP A 228 -10.84 -8.12 -14.10
CA ASP A 228 -11.38 -7.38 -15.25
C ASP A 228 -12.58 -6.50 -14.91
N GLN A 229 -13.48 -6.92 -14.03
CA GLN A 229 -14.63 -6.15 -13.59
C GLN A 229 -15.02 -6.53 -12.17
N TYR A 230 -15.31 -5.53 -11.35
CA TYR A 230 -15.71 -5.73 -9.95
C TYR A 230 -17.20 -5.90 -9.79
N PRO A 231 -17.65 -6.62 -8.74
CA PRO A 231 -19.03 -6.56 -8.31
C PRO A 231 -19.43 -5.12 -8.03
N LEU A 232 -20.55 -4.69 -8.54
CA LEU A 232 -21.06 -3.34 -8.30
C LEU A 232 -22.51 -3.39 -7.87
N LEU A 233 -22.94 -2.34 -7.17
CA LEU A 233 -24.32 -2.11 -6.85
C LEU A 233 -24.93 -1.23 -7.94
N GLU A 234 -25.97 -1.69 -8.61
CA GLU A 234 -26.67 -0.93 -9.64
C GLU A 234 -28.13 -0.76 -9.26
N THR A 235 -28.63 0.47 -9.39
CA THR A 235 -30.04 0.76 -9.12
C THR A 235 -30.78 0.77 -10.44
N ILE A 236 -31.70 -0.19 -10.61
CA ILE A 236 -32.57 -0.34 -11.79
C ILE A 236 -34.02 -0.18 -11.32
N GLU A 237 -34.72 0.76 -11.90
CA GLU A 237 -36.14 1.05 -11.57
C GLU A 237 -36.40 1.30 -10.06
N GLY A 238 -35.41 1.85 -9.35
CA GLY A 238 -35.51 2.17 -7.93
C GLY A 238 -35.16 1.03 -6.98
N GLU A 239 -34.81 -0.14 -7.47
CA GLU A 239 -34.31 -1.27 -6.69
C GLU A 239 -32.79 -1.44 -6.92
N THR A 240 -32.05 -1.75 -5.85
CA THR A 240 -30.59 -1.93 -5.90
C THR A 240 -30.25 -3.39 -6.07
N TYR A 241 -29.52 -3.72 -7.12
CA TYR A 241 -29.03 -5.04 -7.47
C TYR A 241 -27.53 -5.13 -7.30
N THR A 242 -27.07 -6.29 -6.87
CA THR A 242 -25.65 -6.62 -6.88
C THR A 242 -25.30 -7.29 -8.21
N MET A 243 -24.54 -6.60 -9.05
CA MET A 243 -24.02 -7.12 -10.31
C MET A 243 -22.68 -7.79 -10.05
N ILE A 244 -22.57 -9.08 -10.35
CA ILE A 244 -21.36 -9.86 -10.07
C ILE A 244 -20.81 -10.40 -11.41
N PRO A 245 -19.48 -10.22 -11.70
CA PRO A 245 -18.86 -10.76 -12.89
C PRO A 245 -18.92 -12.29 -12.90
N VAL A 246 -19.61 -12.85 -13.89
CA VAL A 246 -19.83 -14.30 -14.00
C VAL A 246 -18.52 -15.06 -14.15
N ARG A 247 -17.54 -14.51 -14.91
CA ARG A 247 -16.24 -15.14 -15.10
C ARG A 247 -15.51 -15.33 -13.78
N GLY A 248 -15.31 -14.28 -13.00
CA GLY A 248 -14.57 -14.34 -11.73
C GLY A 248 -15.19 -15.35 -10.75
N ILE A 249 -16.53 -15.38 -10.64
CA ILE A 249 -17.22 -16.38 -9.81
C ILE A 249 -16.99 -17.79 -10.33
N SER A 250 -17.16 -17.99 -11.65
CA SER A 250 -17.05 -19.32 -12.25
C SER A 250 -15.65 -19.89 -12.12
N GLU A 251 -14.62 -19.09 -12.39
CA GLU A 251 -13.21 -19.49 -12.24
C GLU A 251 -12.87 -19.81 -10.79
N ALA A 252 -13.34 -19.02 -9.84
CA ALA A 252 -13.16 -19.30 -8.41
C ALA A 252 -13.85 -20.58 -7.94
N LEU A 253 -14.90 -21.00 -8.64
CA LEU A 253 -15.59 -22.29 -8.43
C LEU A 253 -15.02 -23.41 -9.33
N ASN A 254 -13.86 -23.21 -9.96
CA ASN A 254 -13.20 -24.13 -10.89
C ASN A 254 -14.04 -24.46 -12.14
N ALA A 255 -14.93 -23.58 -12.56
CA ALA A 255 -15.66 -23.68 -13.79
C ALA A 255 -15.01 -22.84 -14.89
N LYS A 256 -14.98 -23.36 -16.12
CA LYS A 256 -14.48 -22.64 -17.28
C LYS A 256 -15.62 -21.83 -17.93
N VAL A 257 -15.35 -20.55 -18.20
CA VAL A 257 -16.29 -19.67 -18.92
C VAL A 257 -15.71 -19.36 -20.30
N ASP A 258 -16.38 -19.81 -21.33
CA ASP A 258 -16.08 -19.49 -22.73
C ASP A 258 -17.20 -18.57 -23.27
N TRP A 259 -16.84 -17.55 -24.04
CA TRP A 259 -17.75 -16.59 -24.69
C TRP A 259 -17.81 -16.83 -26.18
#